data_173d49fcc8de3f8679882e0d4be274b7
#
_entry.id   173d49fcc8de3f8679882e0d4be274b7
#
_cell.length_a   1.000
_cell.length_b   1.000
_cell.length_c   1.000
_cell.angle_alpha   90.00
_cell.angle_beta   90.00
_cell.angle_gamma   90.00
#
_symmetry.space_group_name_H-M   'P 1'
#
loop_
_entity.id
_entity.type
_entity.pdbx_description
1 polymer ?
#
loop_
_entity_poly.entity_id
_entity_poly.type
_entity_poly.pdbx_seq_one_letter_code
_entity_poly.pdbx_strand_id
1 'polypeptide(L)'
;MDQSPERGVLAPAARDLEGLAEELEDGLVLLKEGEVAGYVGLYPFWDGAALEGPLAYREEDLPPLLEAAEGRAREVEVERLYAFPREENRVLRQVLEEAGFGLLHVTYFFVKRPEGLDHPAPEGVRVEEGFPGAGVYRELYRESEESWALRLRWTDEELEEHFQDPAVHLLVAYLKGVPVGLAEVELEGGEASVAYIGVVPEARGKGIGRTLLSEAAKLARRKGADLLRVRAHDHEKGALDLYRSLGFSLEEAVATYAKELKARR
;
A
#
# COMPACT_ATOMS: atom_id res chain seq x y z
N MET A 1 -22.79 -12.97 0.09
CA MET A 1 -22.69 -11.51 0.27
C MET A 1 -22.39 -10.86 -1.05
N ASP A 2 -23.04 -9.76 -1.36
CA ASP A 2 -22.84 -9.05 -2.61
C ASP A 2 -21.49 -8.33 -2.54
N GLN A 3 -20.55 -8.68 -3.42
CA GLN A 3 -19.23 -8.05 -3.52
C GLN A 3 -19.24 -6.84 -4.47
N SER A 4 -20.36 -6.19 -4.62
CA SER A 4 -20.46 -4.98 -5.45
C SER A 4 -19.62 -3.86 -4.85
N PRO A 5 -18.65 -3.30 -5.56
CA PRO A 5 -17.86 -2.16 -5.11
C PRO A 5 -18.71 -0.94 -4.74
N GLU A 6 -19.90 -0.85 -5.31
CA GLU A 6 -20.84 0.26 -5.10
C GLU A 6 -21.53 0.20 -3.73
N ARG A 7 -21.48 -0.95 -3.05
CA ARG A 7 -22.11 -1.16 -1.74
C ARG A 7 -21.15 -1.33 -0.57
N GLY A 8 -19.87 -1.16 -0.82
CA GLY A 8 -18.83 -1.63 0.09
C GLY A 8 -18.73 -3.16 0.00
N VAL A 9 -17.52 -3.67 0.00
CA VAL A 9 -17.27 -5.10 -0.16
C VAL A 9 -16.90 -5.69 1.17
N LEU A 10 -17.66 -6.68 1.62
CA LEU A 10 -17.19 -7.56 2.68
C LEU A 10 -16.05 -8.40 2.12
N ALA A 11 -14.86 -8.26 2.68
CA ALA A 11 -13.86 -9.29 2.53
C ALA A 11 -14.48 -10.61 3.02
N PRO A 12 -14.35 -11.73 2.28
CA PRO A 12 -14.91 -13.01 2.70
C PRO A 12 -14.01 -13.61 3.77
N ALA A 13 -13.90 -12.92 4.88
CA ALA A 13 -12.92 -13.25 5.84
C ALA A 13 -13.33 -14.52 6.58
N ALA A 14 -14.40 -14.62 7.26
CA ALA A 14 -14.74 -15.81 8.00
C ALA A 14 -15.78 -16.67 7.28
N ARG A 15 -15.44 -17.94 7.07
CA ARG A 15 -16.37 -18.95 6.53
C ARG A 15 -17.07 -19.75 7.61
N ASP A 16 -16.68 -19.56 8.86
CA ASP A 16 -17.22 -20.24 10.05
C ASP A 16 -17.34 -19.24 11.21
N LEU A 17 -18.05 -19.65 12.25
CA LEU A 17 -18.32 -18.82 13.43
C LEU A 17 -17.06 -18.56 14.26
N GLU A 18 -16.08 -19.44 14.24
CA GLU A 18 -14.84 -19.33 15.02
C GLU A 18 -13.94 -18.26 14.38
N GLY A 19 -13.71 -18.32 13.06
CA GLY A 19 -12.97 -17.30 12.32
C GLY A 19 -13.70 -15.94 12.32
N LEU A 20 -15.05 -15.93 12.29
CA LEU A 20 -15.80 -14.69 12.44
C LEU A 20 -15.62 -14.07 13.85
N ALA A 21 -15.55 -14.90 14.89
CA ALA A 21 -15.34 -14.42 16.25
C ALA A 21 -13.93 -13.82 16.44
N GLU A 22 -12.90 -14.44 15.86
CA GLU A 22 -11.53 -13.89 15.90
C GLU A 22 -11.44 -12.53 15.19
N GLU A 23 -12.09 -12.40 14.03
CA GLU A 23 -12.11 -11.14 13.28
C GLU A 23 -12.99 -10.06 13.93
N LEU A 24 -14.01 -10.43 14.69
CA LEU A 24 -14.89 -9.51 15.38
C LEU A 24 -14.36 -9.07 16.75
N GLU A 25 -13.27 -9.63 17.24
CA GLU A 25 -12.75 -9.33 18.59
C GLU A 25 -12.51 -7.83 18.78
N ASP A 26 -12.14 -7.09 17.71
CA ASP A 26 -11.97 -5.64 17.71
C ASP A 26 -12.95 -4.91 16.76
N GLY A 27 -14.00 -5.58 16.29
CA GLY A 27 -14.96 -5.04 15.32
C GLY A 27 -16.30 -4.66 15.94
N LEU A 28 -17.03 -3.80 15.24
CA LEU A 28 -18.38 -3.38 15.56
C LEU A 28 -19.38 -3.92 14.54
N VAL A 29 -20.44 -4.56 15.01
CA VAL A 29 -21.49 -5.13 14.17
C VAL A 29 -22.77 -4.33 14.32
N LEU A 30 -23.36 -3.92 13.21
CA LEU A 30 -24.69 -3.35 13.17
C LEU A 30 -25.73 -4.48 13.06
N LEU A 31 -26.63 -4.56 14.05
CA LEU A 31 -27.75 -5.49 14.02
C LEU A 31 -29.05 -4.74 13.72
N LYS A 32 -29.86 -5.27 12.80
CA LYS A 32 -31.23 -4.84 12.54
C LYS A 32 -32.15 -6.05 12.63
N GLU A 33 -33.17 -5.94 13.50
CA GLU A 33 -34.13 -7.04 13.74
C GLU A 33 -33.47 -8.37 14.12
N GLY A 34 -32.28 -8.32 14.75
CA GLY A 34 -31.51 -9.49 15.17
C GLY A 34 -30.60 -10.09 14.09
N GLU A 35 -30.57 -9.51 12.89
CA GLU A 35 -29.70 -9.95 11.81
C GLU A 35 -28.54 -8.95 11.61
N VAL A 36 -27.39 -9.47 11.16
CA VAL A 36 -26.21 -8.64 10.84
C VAL A 36 -26.52 -7.79 9.60
N ALA A 37 -26.52 -6.48 9.77
CA ALA A 37 -26.74 -5.51 8.71
C ALA A 37 -25.44 -4.90 8.17
N GLY A 38 -24.39 -4.89 8.99
CA GLY A 38 -23.08 -4.37 8.59
C GLY A 38 -22.02 -4.58 9.65
N TYR A 39 -20.79 -4.24 9.29
CA TYR A 39 -19.59 -4.41 10.11
C TYR A 39 -18.61 -3.25 9.86
N VAL A 40 -17.84 -2.89 10.87
CA VAL A 40 -16.65 -2.05 10.78
C VAL A 40 -15.64 -2.47 11.83
N GLY A 41 -14.38 -2.64 11.44
CA GLY A 41 -13.27 -2.88 12.35
C GLY A 41 -12.36 -1.66 12.48
N LEU A 42 -11.52 -1.68 13.52
CA LEU A 42 -10.44 -0.73 13.75
C LEU A 42 -9.16 -1.50 13.98
N TYR A 43 -8.09 -1.12 13.30
CA TYR A 43 -6.76 -1.67 13.54
C TYR A 43 -5.71 -0.56 13.60
N PRO A 44 -4.62 -0.74 14.38
CA PRO A 44 -3.55 0.24 14.47
C PRO A 44 -2.94 0.52 13.10
N PHE A 45 -2.81 1.78 12.74
CA PHE A 45 -2.22 2.19 11.48
C PHE A 45 -1.48 3.51 11.65
N TRP A 46 -0.19 3.52 11.30
CA TRP A 46 0.72 4.65 11.30
C TRP A 46 0.65 5.50 12.57
N ASP A 47 0.05 6.71 12.52
CA ASP A 47 -0.12 7.64 13.64
C ASP A 47 -1.56 7.66 14.20
N GLY A 48 -2.33 6.61 13.91
CA GLY A 48 -3.72 6.51 14.30
C GLY A 48 -4.26 5.09 14.14
N ALA A 49 -5.46 4.97 13.59
CA ALA A 49 -6.07 3.70 13.26
C ALA A 49 -6.69 3.73 11.86
N ALA A 50 -6.76 2.58 11.22
CA ALA A 50 -7.47 2.40 9.97
C ALA A 50 -8.79 1.66 10.18
N LEU A 51 -9.75 1.96 9.32
CA LEU A 51 -11.02 1.26 9.24
C LEU A 51 -10.87 0.00 8.39
N GLU A 52 -11.30 -1.12 8.91
CA GLU A 52 -11.67 -2.28 8.12
C GLU A 52 -13.15 -2.15 7.78
N GLY A 53 -13.46 -1.90 6.53
CA GLY A 53 -14.79 -1.47 6.10
C GLY A 53 -14.95 0.06 6.15
N PRO A 54 -16.15 0.60 6.45
CA PRO A 54 -17.39 -0.12 6.83
C PRO A 54 -17.96 -0.95 5.68
N LEU A 55 -18.59 -2.07 6.03
CA LEU A 55 -19.20 -3.01 5.11
C LEU A 55 -20.67 -3.17 5.48
N ALA A 56 -21.58 -2.98 4.52
CA ALA A 56 -23.01 -3.06 4.78
C ALA A 56 -23.78 -3.64 3.60
N TYR A 57 -24.94 -4.23 3.86
CA TYR A 57 -25.84 -4.70 2.82
C TYR A 57 -26.63 -3.56 2.16
N ARG A 58 -26.79 -2.43 2.88
CA ARG A 58 -27.49 -1.24 2.40
C ARG A 58 -26.67 0.00 2.64
N GLU A 59 -26.73 0.95 1.73
CA GLU A 59 -26.00 2.22 1.82
C GLU A 59 -26.37 3.01 3.09
N GLU A 60 -27.63 2.98 3.48
CA GLU A 60 -28.17 3.66 4.69
C GLU A 60 -27.55 3.14 6.00
N ASP A 61 -26.86 1.99 5.95
CA ASP A 61 -26.22 1.37 7.11
C ASP A 61 -24.74 1.77 7.26
N LEU A 62 -24.14 2.41 6.25
CA LEU A 62 -22.76 2.86 6.30
C LEU A 62 -22.54 4.03 7.28
N PRO A 63 -23.37 5.11 7.31
CA PRO A 63 -23.15 6.22 8.24
C PRO A 63 -23.18 5.81 9.71
N PRO A 64 -24.15 5.03 10.22
CA PRO A 64 -24.14 4.61 11.62
C PRO A 64 -22.94 3.71 11.98
N LEU A 65 -22.39 2.93 11.06
CA LEU A 65 -21.15 2.17 11.27
C LEU A 65 -19.94 3.10 11.41
N LEU A 66 -19.84 4.15 10.58
CA LEU A 66 -18.77 5.15 10.71
C LEU A 66 -18.87 5.91 12.03
N GLU A 67 -20.07 6.34 12.44
CA GLU A 67 -20.27 7.01 13.72
C GLU A 67 -19.85 6.12 14.90
N ALA A 68 -20.18 4.83 14.85
CA ALA A 68 -19.78 3.86 15.85
C ALA A 68 -18.27 3.67 15.90
N ALA A 69 -17.62 3.55 14.75
CA ALA A 69 -16.15 3.44 14.64
C ALA A 69 -15.46 4.70 15.18
N GLU A 70 -15.95 5.90 14.86
CA GLU A 70 -15.42 7.14 15.42
C GLU A 70 -15.63 7.23 16.94
N GLY A 71 -16.77 6.77 17.45
CA GLY A 71 -17.03 6.67 18.87
C GLY A 71 -16.00 5.77 19.55
N ARG A 72 -15.81 4.58 19.02
CA ARG A 72 -14.82 3.61 19.53
C ARG A 72 -13.39 4.14 19.46
N ALA A 73 -13.01 4.77 18.35
CA ALA A 73 -11.69 5.38 18.20
C ALA A 73 -11.42 6.46 19.27
N ARG A 74 -12.41 7.27 19.57
CA ARG A 74 -12.29 8.28 20.65
C ARG A 74 -12.18 7.65 22.05
N GLU A 75 -12.84 6.52 22.30
CA GLU A 75 -12.74 5.79 23.58
C GLU A 75 -11.34 5.23 23.82
N VAL A 76 -10.64 4.84 22.74
CA VAL A 76 -9.27 4.32 22.81
C VAL A 76 -8.21 5.38 22.45
N GLU A 77 -8.60 6.66 22.52
CA GLU A 77 -7.71 7.82 22.35
C GLU A 77 -7.00 7.90 20.99
N VAL A 78 -7.59 7.35 19.94
CA VAL A 78 -7.12 7.51 18.56
C VAL A 78 -7.41 8.93 18.08
N GLU A 79 -6.40 9.64 17.61
CA GLU A 79 -6.54 11.03 17.13
C GLU A 79 -6.82 11.12 15.63
N ARG A 80 -6.48 10.08 14.85
CA ARG A 80 -6.64 10.06 13.40
C ARG A 80 -7.18 8.73 12.91
N LEU A 81 -8.21 8.79 12.05
CA LEU A 81 -8.74 7.63 11.34
C LEU A 81 -8.38 7.67 9.87
N TYR A 82 -8.07 6.50 9.33
CA TYR A 82 -7.83 6.26 7.92
C TYR A 82 -8.88 5.31 7.34
N ALA A 83 -9.20 5.49 6.06
CA ALA A 83 -10.04 4.57 5.30
C ALA A 83 -9.47 4.37 3.90
N PHE A 84 -9.59 3.16 3.37
CA PHE A 84 -8.97 2.75 2.10
C PHE A 84 -10.01 2.14 1.14
N PRO A 85 -11.07 2.88 0.74
CA PRO A 85 -12.01 2.39 -0.26
C PRO A 85 -11.35 2.25 -1.62
N ARG A 86 -11.80 1.28 -2.43
CA ARG A 86 -11.48 1.27 -3.85
C ARG A 86 -11.99 2.55 -4.51
N GLU A 87 -11.26 3.06 -5.49
CA GLU A 87 -11.61 4.31 -6.18
C GLU A 87 -12.98 4.25 -6.84
N GLU A 88 -13.35 3.08 -7.40
CA GLU A 88 -14.65 2.84 -8.01
C GLU A 88 -15.81 2.75 -7.00
N ASN A 89 -15.54 2.55 -5.70
CA ASN A 89 -16.58 2.51 -4.67
C ASN A 89 -17.08 3.92 -4.32
N ARG A 90 -17.85 4.50 -5.24
CA ARG A 90 -18.36 5.88 -5.13
C ARG A 90 -19.24 6.09 -3.91
N VAL A 91 -20.05 5.08 -3.56
CA VAL A 91 -20.95 5.14 -2.41
C VAL A 91 -20.17 5.31 -1.12
N LEU A 92 -19.21 4.42 -0.85
CA LEU A 92 -18.42 4.51 0.37
C LEU A 92 -17.60 5.79 0.41
N ARG A 93 -17.03 6.22 -0.72
CA ARG A 93 -16.28 7.48 -0.80
C ARG A 93 -17.15 8.68 -0.46
N GLN A 94 -18.37 8.75 -1.01
CA GLN A 94 -19.31 9.82 -0.70
C GLN A 94 -19.67 9.83 0.80
N VAL A 95 -19.97 8.66 1.38
CA VAL A 95 -20.30 8.54 2.81
C VAL A 95 -19.12 8.98 3.68
N LEU A 96 -17.87 8.62 3.31
CA LEU A 96 -16.68 9.08 4.01
C LEU A 96 -16.52 10.60 3.95
N GLU A 97 -16.72 11.21 2.78
CA GLU A 97 -16.65 12.66 2.58
C GLU A 97 -17.72 13.40 3.38
N GLU A 98 -18.97 12.91 3.38
CA GLU A 98 -20.07 13.44 4.19
C GLU A 98 -19.80 13.29 5.69
N ALA A 99 -19.12 12.23 6.10
CA ALA A 99 -18.65 12.06 7.47
C ALA A 99 -17.42 12.92 7.83
N GLY A 100 -16.88 13.70 6.89
CA GLY A 100 -15.78 14.64 7.11
C GLY A 100 -14.38 14.04 6.94
N PHE A 101 -14.24 12.89 6.30
CA PHE A 101 -12.95 12.38 5.86
C PHE A 101 -12.46 13.17 4.63
N GLY A 102 -11.19 13.55 4.63
CA GLY A 102 -10.53 14.19 3.49
C GLY A 102 -9.73 13.19 2.67
N LEU A 103 -9.85 13.28 1.33
CA LEU A 103 -9.00 12.49 0.42
C LEU A 103 -7.57 13.00 0.51
N LEU A 104 -6.62 12.08 0.77
CA LEU A 104 -5.19 12.38 0.78
C LEU A 104 -4.57 12.13 -0.60
N HIS A 105 -4.75 10.94 -1.15
CA HIS A 105 -4.26 10.53 -2.47
C HIS A 105 -5.00 9.28 -2.95
N VAL A 106 -4.79 8.93 -4.22
CA VAL A 106 -5.18 7.64 -4.79
C VAL A 106 -3.91 6.85 -5.12
N THR A 107 -3.86 5.59 -4.68
CA THR A 107 -2.79 4.66 -5.00
C THR A 107 -3.25 3.74 -6.12
N TYR A 108 -2.51 3.71 -7.21
CA TYR A 108 -2.73 2.83 -8.35
C TYR A 108 -1.81 1.61 -8.26
N PHE A 109 -2.39 0.42 -8.30
CA PHE A 109 -1.68 -0.86 -8.31
C PHE A 109 -1.67 -1.40 -9.74
N PHE A 110 -0.50 -1.72 -10.23
CA PHE A 110 -0.30 -2.24 -11.58
C PHE A 110 0.35 -3.60 -11.53
N VAL A 111 0.01 -4.42 -12.52
CA VAL A 111 0.58 -5.77 -12.65
C VAL A 111 1.11 -6.00 -14.05
N LYS A 112 2.12 -6.85 -14.14
CA LYS A 112 2.64 -7.37 -15.39
C LYS A 112 3.32 -8.72 -15.16
N ARG A 113 3.28 -9.59 -16.16
CA ARG A 113 4.19 -10.74 -16.19
C ARG A 113 5.62 -10.24 -16.31
N PRO A 114 6.59 -10.83 -15.58
CA PRO A 114 7.97 -10.32 -15.56
C PRO A 114 8.73 -10.52 -16.89
N GLU A 115 8.17 -11.30 -17.81
CA GLU A 115 8.75 -11.50 -19.15
C GLU A 115 8.66 -10.21 -19.99
N GLY A 116 9.69 -10.00 -20.84
CA GLY A 116 9.74 -8.86 -21.76
C GLY A 116 10.05 -7.52 -21.10
N LEU A 117 10.48 -7.52 -19.85
CA LEU A 117 11.02 -6.33 -19.15
C LEU A 117 12.56 -6.29 -19.16
N ASP A 118 13.17 -6.73 -20.25
CA ASP A 118 14.64 -6.75 -20.39
C ASP A 118 15.11 -5.47 -21.09
N HIS A 119 15.41 -4.45 -20.30
CA HIS A 119 16.00 -3.20 -20.78
C HIS A 119 17.47 -3.12 -20.38
N PRO A 120 18.39 -2.83 -21.32
CA PRO A 120 19.78 -2.65 -20.99
C PRO A 120 19.97 -1.44 -20.08
N ALA A 121 20.88 -1.57 -19.12
CA ALA A 121 21.26 -0.46 -18.28
C ALA A 121 21.95 0.63 -19.13
N PRO A 122 21.67 1.92 -18.88
CA PRO A 122 22.40 3.02 -19.48
C PRO A 122 23.89 2.98 -19.13
N GLU A 123 24.71 3.66 -19.92
CA GLU A 123 26.15 3.73 -19.68
C GLU A 123 26.47 4.25 -18.28
N GLY A 124 27.35 3.56 -17.57
CA GLY A 124 27.77 3.89 -16.21
C GLY A 124 26.76 3.54 -15.12
N VAL A 125 25.61 2.95 -15.48
CA VAL A 125 24.61 2.44 -14.53
C VAL A 125 24.82 0.94 -14.30
N ARG A 126 24.86 0.55 -13.03
CA ARG A 126 24.83 -0.85 -12.60
C ARG A 126 23.85 -1.03 -11.46
N VAL A 127 23.28 -2.20 -11.32
CA VAL A 127 22.41 -2.56 -10.19
C VAL A 127 23.02 -3.72 -9.45
N GLU A 128 23.07 -3.61 -8.14
CA GLU A 128 23.54 -4.67 -7.24
C GLU A 128 22.40 -5.10 -6.34
N GLU A 129 22.29 -6.40 -6.09
CA GLU A 129 21.37 -6.97 -5.13
C GLU A 129 22.06 -7.06 -3.75
N GLY A 130 21.45 -6.51 -2.73
CA GLY A 130 21.91 -6.58 -1.36
C GLY A 130 21.72 -5.28 -0.59
N PHE A 131 21.76 -5.40 0.75
CA PHE A 131 21.61 -4.27 1.66
C PHE A 131 22.92 -3.47 1.78
N PRO A 132 22.95 -2.20 1.40
CA PRO A 132 24.19 -1.40 1.38
C PRO A 132 24.58 -0.84 2.75
N GLY A 133 23.84 -1.23 3.81
CA GLY A 133 23.90 -0.66 5.14
C GLY A 133 22.89 0.44 5.39
N ALA A 134 22.49 0.60 6.66
CA ALA A 134 21.40 1.49 7.06
C ALA A 134 21.61 2.96 6.66
N GLY A 135 22.86 3.44 6.72
CA GLY A 135 23.19 4.82 6.35
C GLY A 135 22.87 5.13 4.89
N VAL A 136 23.40 4.30 3.96
CA VAL A 136 23.15 4.47 2.51
C VAL A 136 21.69 4.26 2.17
N TYR A 137 21.06 3.25 2.77
CA TYR A 137 19.63 2.99 2.55
C TYR A 137 18.77 4.20 2.95
N ARG A 138 18.96 4.75 4.15
CA ARG A 138 18.18 5.91 4.63
C ARG A 138 18.41 7.16 3.80
N GLU A 139 19.64 7.38 3.33
CA GLU A 139 19.95 8.50 2.45
C GLU A 139 19.16 8.38 1.13
N LEU A 140 19.26 7.25 0.44
CA LEU A 140 18.52 6.99 -0.79
C LEU A 140 17.00 7.08 -0.60
N TYR A 141 16.48 6.49 0.48
CA TYR A 141 15.07 6.49 0.79
C TYR A 141 14.54 7.90 1.05
N ARG A 142 15.28 8.73 1.79
CA ARG A 142 14.96 10.14 2.06
C ARG A 142 15.03 11.00 0.81
N GLU A 143 16.10 10.87 0.04
CA GLU A 143 16.33 11.66 -1.17
C GLU A 143 15.35 11.30 -2.30
N SER A 144 14.79 10.11 -2.29
CA SER A 144 13.81 9.71 -3.30
C SER A 144 12.36 10.15 -3.01
N GLU A 145 12.15 10.87 -1.90
CA GLU A 145 10.88 11.56 -1.58
C GLU A 145 9.69 10.61 -1.30
N GLU A 146 9.91 9.56 -0.50
CA GLU A 146 8.82 8.69 -0.04
C GLU A 146 7.85 9.46 0.87
N SER A 147 6.57 9.51 0.49
CA SER A 147 5.54 10.31 1.16
C SER A 147 5.31 9.92 2.61
N TRP A 148 5.36 8.62 2.92
CA TRP A 148 5.06 8.11 4.25
C TRP A 148 6.29 8.03 5.15
N ALA A 149 7.49 7.99 4.59
CA ALA A 149 8.78 7.93 5.28
C ALA A 149 8.86 6.84 6.39
N LEU A 150 8.10 5.75 6.25
CA LEU A 150 7.92 4.72 7.28
C LEU A 150 9.26 4.09 7.69
N ARG A 151 10.09 3.73 6.71
CA ARG A 151 11.38 3.08 6.94
C ARG A 151 12.40 3.99 7.66
N LEU A 152 12.22 5.31 7.62
CA LEU A 152 13.11 6.25 8.31
C LEU A 152 12.96 6.21 9.83
N ARG A 153 11.88 5.60 10.34
CA ARG A 153 11.62 5.43 11.79
C ARG A 153 12.25 4.16 12.36
N TRP A 154 12.65 3.23 11.50
CA TRP A 154 13.23 1.96 11.91
C TRP A 154 14.65 2.14 12.41
N THR A 155 15.04 1.36 13.41
CA THR A 155 16.42 1.28 13.87
C THR A 155 17.32 0.61 12.82
N ASP A 156 18.63 0.62 13.05
CA ASP A 156 19.56 -0.07 12.16
C ASP A 156 19.33 -1.59 12.21
N GLU A 157 19.06 -2.11 13.43
CA GLU A 157 18.77 -3.51 13.64
C GLU A 157 17.49 -3.95 12.94
N GLU A 158 16.41 -3.16 13.02
CA GLU A 158 15.15 -3.45 12.33
C GLU A 158 15.31 -3.45 10.80
N LEU A 159 16.13 -2.54 10.25
CA LEU A 159 16.45 -2.54 8.83
C LEU A 159 17.28 -3.77 8.43
N GLU A 160 18.29 -4.13 9.21
CA GLU A 160 19.12 -5.31 8.97
C GLU A 160 18.28 -6.59 9.02
N GLU A 161 17.41 -6.75 10.02
CA GLU A 161 16.52 -7.89 10.17
C GLU A 161 15.56 -8.01 8.98
N HIS A 162 14.95 -6.89 8.56
CA HIS A 162 14.06 -6.85 7.41
C HIS A 162 14.74 -7.35 6.13
N PHE A 163 15.97 -6.90 5.84
CA PHE A 163 16.70 -7.31 4.64
C PHE A 163 17.43 -8.66 4.78
N GLN A 164 17.37 -9.31 5.95
CA GLN A 164 17.76 -10.71 6.13
C GLN A 164 16.62 -11.69 5.80
N ASP A 165 15.37 -11.21 5.71
CA ASP A 165 14.25 -12.04 5.27
C ASP A 165 14.48 -12.53 3.84
N PRO A 166 14.48 -13.85 3.59
CA PRO A 166 14.70 -14.42 2.26
C PRO A 166 13.60 -14.06 1.23
N ALA A 167 12.47 -13.55 1.69
CA ALA A 167 11.39 -13.04 0.84
C ALA A 167 11.63 -11.58 0.41
N VAL A 168 12.53 -10.83 1.08
CA VAL A 168 12.79 -9.42 0.83
C VAL A 168 14.12 -9.24 0.12
N HIS A 169 14.09 -8.56 -1.02
CA HIS A 169 15.27 -8.30 -1.84
C HIS A 169 15.43 -6.81 -2.09
N LEU A 170 16.61 -6.27 -1.86
CA LEU A 170 16.93 -4.89 -2.18
C LEU A 170 17.85 -4.83 -3.39
N LEU A 171 17.44 -4.05 -4.40
CA LEU A 171 18.22 -3.71 -5.58
C LEU A 171 18.68 -2.26 -5.45
N VAL A 172 19.98 -2.03 -5.54
CA VAL A 172 20.59 -0.69 -5.46
C VAL A 172 21.21 -0.32 -6.80
N ALA A 173 20.78 0.80 -7.36
CA ALA A 173 21.33 1.34 -8.59
C ALA A 173 22.48 2.32 -8.31
N TYR A 174 23.59 2.11 -8.98
CA TYR A 174 24.76 2.97 -8.94
C TYR A 174 24.98 3.64 -10.29
N LEU A 175 25.26 4.94 -10.29
CA LEU A 175 25.69 5.69 -11.44
C LEU A 175 27.14 6.10 -11.23
N LYS A 176 28.06 5.58 -12.05
CA LYS A 176 29.51 5.81 -11.92
C LYS A 176 30.05 5.53 -10.50
N GLY A 177 29.52 4.51 -9.85
CA GLY A 177 29.92 4.08 -8.51
C GLY A 177 29.22 4.78 -7.35
N VAL A 178 28.37 5.79 -7.63
CA VAL A 178 27.58 6.49 -6.61
C VAL A 178 26.18 5.85 -6.52
N PRO A 179 25.66 5.49 -5.34
CA PRO A 179 24.32 4.99 -5.19
C PRO A 179 23.31 6.12 -5.49
N VAL A 180 22.32 5.85 -6.37
CA VAL A 180 21.40 6.87 -6.90
C VAL A 180 19.95 6.42 -6.91
N GLY A 181 19.65 5.19 -6.51
CA GLY A 181 18.29 4.69 -6.44
C GLY A 181 18.24 3.30 -5.88
N LEU A 182 17.05 2.88 -5.52
CA LEU A 182 16.79 1.54 -4.98
C LEU A 182 15.42 1.02 -5.38
N ALA A 183 15.26 -0.31 -5.34
CA ALA A 183 13.97 -0.97 -5.40
C ALA A 183 13.95 -2.10 -4.37
N GLU A 184 12.94 -2.11 -3.52
CA GLU A 184 12.64 -3.16 -2.57
C GLU A 184 11.62 -4.09 -3.19
N VAL A 185 11.96 -5.38 -3.30
CA VAL A 185 11.13 -6.41 -3.94
C VAL A 185 10.79 -7.47 -2.90
N GLU A 186 9.52 -7.67 -2.66
CA GLU A 186 9.00 -8.70 -1.76
C GLU A 186 8.41 -9.86 -2.58
N LEU A 187 8.66 -11.08 -2.13
CA LEU A 187 8.21 -12.32 -2.78
C LEU A 187 7.21 -13.02 -1.87
N GLU A 188 5.99 -13.18 -2.32
CA GLU A 188 4.94 -13.87 -1.58
C GLU A 188 4.01 -14.62 -2.53
N GLY A 189 3.64 -15.86 -2.17
CA GLY A 189 2.60 -16.62 -2.89
C GLY A 189 2.84 -16.84 -4.38
N GLY A 190 4.10 -16.81 -4.86
CA GLY A 190 4.42 -16.93 -6.29
C GLY A 190 4.33 -15.59 -7.05
N GLU A 191 4.21 -14.50 -6.35
CA GLU A 191 4.22 -13.14 -6.90
C GLU A 191 5.41 -12.34 -6.37
N ALA A 192 5.84 -11.33 -7.13
CA ALA A 192 6.84 -10.36 -6.74
C ALA A 192 6.18 -8.98 -6.68
N SER A 193 6.33 -8.27 -5.56
CA SER A 193 5.85 -6.92 -5.37
C SER A 193 7.02 -5.97 -5.21
N VAL A 194 7.08 -4.91 -6.02
CA VAL A 194 7.99 -3.80 -5.77
C VAL A 194 7.34 -2.93 -4.68
N ALA A 195 7.71 -3.21 -3.43
CA ALA A 195 7.18 -2.53 -2.26
C ALA A 195 7.56 -1.05 -2.26
N TYR A 196 8.76 -0.75 -2.74
CA TYR A 196 9.26 0.60 -2.93
C TYR A 196 10.21 0.68 -4.11
N ILE A 197 10.18 1.79 -4.86
CA ILE A 197 11.17 2.14 -5.88
C ILE A 197 11.39 3.64 -5.88
N GLY A 198 12.64 4.06 -5.80
CA GLY A 198 13.00 5.47 -5.78
C GLY A 198 14.33 5.74 -6.48
N VAL A 199 14.42 6.92 -7.10
CA VAL A 199 15.64 7.45 -7.72
C VAL A 199 15.81 8.87 -7.24
N VAL A 200 17.02 9.21 -6.76
CA VAL A 200 17.33 10.57 -6.31
C VAL A 200 17.10 11.59 -7.43
N PRO A 201 16.63 12.82 -7.12
CA PRO A 201 16.21 13.79 -8.12
C PRO A 201 17.24 14.04 -9.23
N GLU A 202 18.52 14.16 -8.87
CA GLU A 202 19.62 14.48 -9.79
C GLU A 202 19.91 13.35 -10.79
N ALA A 203 19.46 12.14 -10.51
CA ALA A 203 19.64 10.96 -11.35
C ALA A 203 18.37 10.59 -12.15
N ARG A 204 17.25 11.28 -11.93
CA ARG A 204 16.01 11.05 -12.67
C ARG A 204 16.17 11.38 -14.16
N GLY A 205 15.29 10.78 -14.98
CA GLY A 205 15.31 10.97 -16.44
C GLY A 205 16.43 10.24 -17.18
N LYS A 206 17.31 9.51 -16.48
CA LYS A 206 18.45 8.79 -17.05
C LYS A 206 18.19 7.27 -17.24
N GLY A 207 16.95 6.83 -17.17
CA GLY A 207 16.58 5.43 -17.36
C GLY A 207 16.77 4.51 -16.16
N ILE A 208 17.22 5.03 -15.00
CA ILE A 208 17.55 4.21 -13.81
C ILE A 208 16.34 3.47 -13.26
N GLY A 209 15.17 4.13 -13.16
CA GLY A 209 13.94 3.48 -12.71
C GLY A 209 13.53 2.31 -13.62
N ARG A 210 13.70 2.46 -14.94
CA ARG A 210 13.49 1.40 -15.93
C ARG A 210 14.47 0.24 -15.72
N THR A 211 15.72 0.53 -15.43
CA THR A 211 16.75 -0.47 -15.13
C THR A 211 16.42 -1.23 -13.84
N LEU A 212 16.03 -0.53 -12.78
CA LEU A 212 15.60 -1.16 -11.52
C LEU A 212 14.40 -2.10 -11.73
N LEU A 213 13.39 -1.69 -12.49
CA LEU A 213 12.25 -2.56 -12.82
C LEU A 213 12.66 -3.75 -13.70
N SER A 214 13.61 -3.57 -14.61
CA SER A 214 14.17 -4.68 -15.41
C SER A 214 14.87 -5.70 -14.51
N GLU A 215 15.68 -5.24 -13.55
CA GLU A 215 16.35 -6.15 -12.60
C GLU A 215 15.34 -6.80 -11.62
N ALA A 216 14.31 -6.07 -11.18
CA ALA A 216 13.21 -6.64 -10.38
C ALA A 216 12.48 -7.76 -11.15
N ALA A 217 12.22 -7.56 -12.45
CA ALA A 217 11.62 -8.59 -13.31
C ALA A 217 12.53 -9.81 -13.49
N LYS A 218 13.84 -9.61 -13.64
CA LYS A 218 14.82 -10.72 -13.70
C LYS A 218 14.85 -11.49 -12.38
N LEU A 219 14.81 -10.78 -11.24
CA LEU A 219 14.72 -11.39 -9.91
C LEU A 219 13.43 -12.21 -9.77
N ALA A 220 12.27 -11.63 -10.13
CA ALA A 220 10.98 -12.32 -10.10
C ALA A 220 11.01 -13.63 -10.89
N ARG A 221 11.55 -13.62 -12.14
CA ARG A 221 11.72 -14.84 -12.95
C ARG A 221 12.64 -15.86 -12.29
N ARG A 222 13.80 -15.43 -11.75
CA ARG A 222 14.74 -16.35 -11.05
C ARG A 222 14.09 -17.03 -9.84
N LYS A 223 13.17 -16.36 -9.19
CA LYS A 223 12.44 -16.84 -8.01
C LYS A 223 11.13 -17.57 -8.36
N GLY A 224 10.79 -17.65 -9.64
CA GLY A 224 9.59 -18.35 -10.11
C GLY A 224 8.30 -17.59 -9.89
N ALA A 225 8.35 -16.27 -9.74
CA ALA A 225 7.16 -15.44 -9.64
C ALA A 225 6.50 -15.25 -11.02
N ASP A 226 5.19 -15.44 -11.08
CA ASP A 226 4.40 -15.31 -12.31
C ASP A 226 3.94 -13.88 -12.58
N LEU A 227 3.89 -13.05 -11.56
CA LEU A 227 3.47 -11.66 -11.62
C LEU A 227 4.49 -10.75 -10.93
N LEU A 228 4.64 -9.54 -11.49
CA LEU A 228 5.34 -8.42 -10.91
C LEU A 228 4.34 -7.30 -10.67
N ARG A 229 4.17 -6.89 -9.41
CA ARG A 229 3.31 -5.80 -8.98
C ARG A 229 4.13 -4.56 -8.71
N VAL A 230 3.58 -3.40 -9.07
CA VAL A 230 4.14 -2.08 -8.75
C VAL A 230 3.01 -1.17 -8.32
N ARG A 231 3.32 -0.12 -7.56
CA ARG A 231 2.34 0.88 -7.15
C ARG A 231 2.90 2.28 -7.29
N ALA A 232 2.01 3.25 -7.49
CA ALA A 232 2.32 4.67 -7.43
C ALA A 232 1.09 5.47 -6.99
N HIS A 233 1.33 6.59 -6.31
CA HIS A 233 0.28 7.54 -5.98
C HIS A 233 -0.06 8.45 -7.18
N ASP A 234 -1.24 9.03 -7.16
CA ASP A 234 -1.75 9.92 -8.23
C ASP A 234 -0.87 11.15 -8.52
N HIS A 235 -0.09 11.61 -7.54
CA HIS A 235 0.86 12.71 -7.68
C HIS A 235 2.23 12.27 -8.23
N GLU A 236 2.57 10.98 -8.22
CA GLU A 236 3.83 10.41 -8.71
C GLU A 236 3.79 10.15 -10.23
N LYS A 237 3.56 11.22 -11.00
CA LYS A 237 3.35 11.13 -12.46
C LYS A 237 4.46 10.39 -13.20
N GLY A 238 5.73 10.59 -12.79
CA GLY A 238 6.87 9.94 -13.41
C GLY A 238 6.84 8.41 -13.26
N ALA A 239 6.41 7.89 -12.11
CA ALA A 239 6.24 6.46 -11.87
C ALA A 239 5.05 5.91 -12.68
N LEU A 240 3.91 6.60 -12.67
CA LEU A 240 2.73 6.21 -13.44
C LEU A 240 3.03 6.12 -14.94
N ASP A 241 3.74 7.11 -15.49
CA ASP A 241 4.12 7.13 -16.91
C ASP A 241 5.13 6.01 -17.22
N LEU A 242 6.08 5.76 -16.32
CA LEU A 242 7.03 4.67 -16.44
C LEU A 242 6.32 3.32 -16.52
N TYR A 243 5.42 3.01 -15.59
CA TYR A 243 4.70 1.74 -15.54
C TYR A 243 3.84 1.53 -16.80
N ARG A 244 3.10 2.55 -17.21
CA ARG A 244 2.32 2.49 -18.46
C ARG A 244 3.21 2.28 -19.68
N SER A 245 4.35 2.98 -19.78
CA SER A 245 5.31 2.84 -20.88
C SER A 245 5.95 1.46 -20.97
N LEU A 246 6.05 0.77 -19.83
CA LEU A 246 6.56 -0.60 -19.74
C LEU A 246 5.46 -1.67 -19.93
N GLY A 247 4.21 -1.25 -20.18
CA GLY A 247 3.09 -2.14 -20.45
C GLY A 247 2.53 -2.84 -19.22
N PHE A 248 2.66 -2.23 -18.04
CA PHE A 248 1.93 -2.66 -16.86
C PHE A 248 0.44 -2.33 -17.02
N SER A 249 -0.41 -3.24 -16.59
CA SER A 249 -1.87 -3.06 -16.58
C SER A 249 -2.34 -2.63 -15.21
N LEU A 250 -3.27 -1.67 -15.16
CA LEU A 250 -3.92 -1.29 -13.91
C LEU A 250 -4.75 -2.46 -13.39
N GLU A 251 -4.52 -2.85 -12.15
CA GLU A 251 -5.28 -3.89 -11.45
C GLU A 251 -6.36 -3.28 -10.56
N GLU A 252 -5.96 -2.33 -9.72
CA GLU A 252 -6.90 -1.62 -8.85
C GLU A 252 -6.39 -0.22 -8.51
N ALA A 253 -7.29 0.61 -8.03
CA ALA A 253 -6.99 1.91 -7.47
C ALA A 253 -7.68 2.05 -6.10
N VAL A 254 -6.91 2.48 -5.10
CA VAL A 254 -7.36 2.63 -3.71
C VAL A 254 -7.22 4.07 -3.29
N ALA A 255 -8.33 4.68 -2.88
CA ALA A 255 -8.34 6.04 -2.34
C ALA A 255 -7.98 6.00 -0.84
N THR A 256 -7.05 6.83 -0.42
CA THR A 256 -6.69 7.01 0.99
C THR A 256 -7.38 8.23 1.54
N TYR A 257 -8.26 8.01 2.49
CA TYR A 257 -8.95 9.06 3.23
C TYR A 257 -8.43 9.14 4.65
N ALA A 258 -8.44 10.34 5.23
CA ALA A 258 -8.13 10.54 6.64
C ALA A 258 -9.08 11.54 7.30
N LYS A 259 -9.32 11.36 8.60
CA LYS A 259 -10.10 12.26 9.45
C LYS A 259 -9.41 12.44 10.78
N GLU A 260 -9.17 13.72 11.16
CA GLU A 260 -8.75 14.05 12.52
C GLU A 260 -9.93 13.95 13.47
N LEU A 261 -9.76 13.21 14.55
CA LEU A 261 -10.73 13.12 15.62
C LEU A 261 -10.39 14.15 16.70
N LYS A 262 -11.26 15.15 16.88
CA LYS A 262 -11.07 16.12 17.97
C LYS A 262 -11.22 15.41 19.31
N ALA A 263 -10.25 15.61 20.20
CA ALA A 263 -10.39 15.20 21.60
C ALA A 263 -11.70 15.78 22.20
N ARG A 264 -12.47 14.96 22.90
CA ARG A 264 -13.56 15.50 23.72
C ARG A 264 -12.95 16.40 24.78
N ARG A 265 -13.27 17.70 24.74
CA ARG A 265 -12.93 18.66 25.79
C ARG A 265 -13.73 18.37 27.06
#